data_b5d08c520e8a17d1ee518f63f9ba892e
#
_entry.id   b5d08c520e8a17d1ee518f63f9ba892e
#
_cell.length_a   1.000
_cell.length_b   1.000
_cell.length_c   1.000
_cell.angle_alpha   90.00
_cell.angle_beta   90.00
_cell.angle_gamma   90.00
#
_symmetry.space_group_name_H-M   'P 1'
#
loop_
_entity.id
_entity.type
_entity.pdbx_description
1 polymer ?
#
loop_
_entity_poly.entity_id
_entity_poly.type
_entity_poly.pdbx_seq_one_letter_code
_entity_poly.pdbx_strand_id
1 'polypeptide(L)'
;MKTSCCREKAVMNFASGNNAAHRGNSYVVAVDIGTSTIRACLYDSKCELRNFSQDKVKLYYSGASEEVLRCEINPDELFEQFVRLVNDVLVYVDKDVDEVTMGICAQRNTFITWNRMTLEPCHRMISWKDCRAKEVCKEWNESLTLKALNVSGAVLHFFTRMPRFKAARMYKFINQMITHRLLVTLDENPFMKKLVDKGLLAFGCIDTWLISKLTNGRIFVSEPSSASSTGVYDPFQQQWGDVILKIVHFPAKVLPDLTTTAGEVIAIADKSIFGAPIKVGAMLGDQQAALFGCGCRKKGDVKISLGTGSFLNVVTGENPHASMSGIYPLVAWKTPENICFVAEGNSSDTSTVLEWAQSLGLFQSVEETSSIAESAPVDTPLFFIPAFGGIQTPVNDDNACCAFIGLRPDTTKAMMVRTILESIAFRIYQIWTKFKEEMDLGAVPTIRCCGGVSKNNFLCQTISSLLHLPVERVEEESFSAAKGAALLAGLSAGMWKMDEIDDLVKTGKLFTPNAVAHKLLKKKFIKWESALQRCLNFYE
;
A
#
# COMPACT_ATOMS: atom_id res chain seq x y z
N MET A 1 11.29 -14.56 -31.43
CA MET A 1 9.92 -14.00 -31.52
C MET A 1 9.91 -12.69 -30.76
N LYS A 2 9.69 -11.58 -31.48
CA LYS A 2 9.71 -10.24 -30.88
C LYS A 2 8.37 -10.00 -30.16
N THR A 3 8.37 -9.94 -28.84
CA THR A 3 7.21 -9.52 -28.05
C THR A 3 7.02 -8.01 -28.22
N SER A 4 5.99 -7.64 -28.95
CA SER A 4 5.51 -6.27 -29.11
C SER A 4 4.98 -5.77 -27.75
N CYS A 5 5.69 -4.81 -27.14
CA CYS A 5 5.22 -4.10 -25.96
C CYS A 5 4.09 -3.16 -26.39
N CYS A 6 2.83 -3.49 -26.03
CA CYS A 6 1.67 -2.61 -26.26
C CYS A 6 1.84 -1.34 -25.43
N ARG A 7 2.15 -0.23 -26.10
CA ARG A 7 2.07 1.13 -25.54
C ARG A 7 0.62 1.61 -25.66
N GLU A 8 -0.12 1.62 -24.58
CA GLU A 8 -1.39 2.37 -24.54
C GLU A 8 -1.08 3.87 -24.33
N LYS A 9 -1.19 4.63 -25.42
CA LYS A 9 -1.18 6.10 -25.39
C LYS A 9 -2.61 6.59 -25.57
N ALA A 10 -3.23 7.11 -24.51
CA ALA A 10 -4.46 7.89 -24.65
C ALA A 10 -4.09 9.35 -24.99
N VAL A 11 -4.32 9.75 -26.23
CA VAL A 11 -4.11 11.13 -26.70
C VAL A 11 -5.44 11.87 -26.65
N MET A 12 -5.58 12.83 -25.73
CA MET A 12 -6.68 13.79 -25.78
C MET A 12 -6.24 15.06 -26.54
N ASN A 13 -7.01 15.44 -27.56
CA ASN A 13 -6.75 16.61 -28.38
C ASN A 13 -7.04 17.92 -27.63
N PHE A 14 -6.07 18.81 -27.57
CA PHE A 14 -6.24 20.18 -27.07
C PHE A 14 -6.71 21.10 -28.20
N ALA A 15 -7.82 21.79 -27.98
CA ALA A 15 -8.27 22.90 -28.82
C ALA A 15 -7.56 24.19 -28.40
N SER A 16 -6.90 24.86 -29.36
CA SER A 16 -6.24 26.14 -29.19
C SER A 16 -7.29 27.27 -29.09
N GLY A 17 -7.21 28.06 -28.03
CA GLY A 17 -8.08 29.23 -27.84
C GLY A 17 -7.42 30.33 -26.99
N ASN A 18 -7.07 31.41 -27.67
CA ASN A 18 -6.95 32.81 -27.28
C ASN A 18 -5.86 33.32 -26.33
N ASN A 19 -5.07 34.25 -26.86
CA ASN A 19 -4.07 35.12 -26.25
C ASN A 19 -4.64 35.97 -25.08
N ALA A 20 -4.25 35.63 -23.86
CA ALA A 20 -4.19 36.52 -22.73
C ALA A 20 -2.76 36.40 -22.15
N ALA A 21 -2.23 37.47 -21.60
CA ALA A 21 -0.84 37.52 -21.09
C ALA A 21 -0.52 36.24 -20.29
N HIS A 22 0.43 35.43 -20.80
CA HIS A 22 0.78 34.12 -20.28
C HIS A 22 1.37 34.23 -18.87
N ARG A 23 0.57 34.12 -17.83
CA ARG A 23 1.00 33.45 -16.61
C ARG A 23 1.06 31.98 -16.95
N GLY A 24 2.23 31.31 -16.80
CA GLY A 24 2.37 29.89 -17.02
C GLY A 24 1.32 29.07 -16.24
N ASN A 25 0.97 27.92 -16.75
CA ASN A 25 0.09 27.00 -16.03
C ASN A 25 0.87 26.31 -14.91
N SER A 26 0.17 25.87 -13.88
CA SER A 26 0.74 25.04 -12.83
C SER A 26 0.29 23.59 -12.99
N TYR A 27 1.24 22.67 -12.98
CA TYR A 27 1.01 21.25 -13.14
C TYR A 27 1.61 20.45 -11.98
N VAL A 28 1.03 19.29 -11.71
CA VAL A 28 1.63 18.29 -10.83
C VAL A 28 1.90 17.03 -11.61
N VAL A 29 3.16 16.56 -11.55
CA VAL A 29 3.52 15.20 -11.97
C VAL A 29 3.49 14.29 -10.75
N ALA A 30 2.55 13.35 -10.72
CA ALA A 30 2.50 12.33 -9.67
C ALA A 30 3.04 11.00 -10.20
N VAL A 31 3.97 10.39 -9.46
CA VAL A 31 4.52 9.08 -9.82
C VAL A 31 4.09 8.05 -8.77
N ASP A 32 3.34 7.05 -9.23
CA ASP A 32 2.89 5.91 -8.43
C ASP A 32 3.73 4.67 -8.77
N ILE A 33 4.48 4.19 -7.79
CA ILE A 33 5.37 3.05 -7.92
C ILE A 33 4.79 1.87 -7.16
N GLY A 34 3.87 1.16 -7.83
CA GLY A 34 3.26 -0.04 -7.29
C GLY A 34 4.13 -1.28 -7.44
N THR A 35 3.64 -2.43 -6.97
CA THR A 35 4.36 -3.71 -7.04
C THR A 35 4.52 -4.23 -8.47
N SER A 36 3.50 -4.06 -9.30
CA SER A 36 3.46 -4.62 -10.67
C SER A 36 3.54 -3.53 -11.75
N THR A 37 3.30 -2.28 -11.40
CA THR A 37 3.18 -1.18 -12.36
C THR A 37 3.75 0.10 -11.77
N ILE A 38 4.50 0.83 -12.57
CA ILE A 38 4.93 2.21 -12.30
C ILE A 38 4.18 3.14 -13.26
N ARG A 39 3.65 4.26 -12.75
CA ARG A 39 2.92 5.27 -13.53
C ARG A 39 3.41 6.66 -13.22
N ALA A 40 3.54 7.49 -14.26
CA ALA A 40 3.64 8.94 -14.13
C ALA A 40 2.34 9.54 -14.68
N CYS A 41 1.75 10.45 -13.92
CA CYS A 41 0.47 11.12 -14.21
C CYS A 41 0.65 12.62 -14.16
N LEU A 42 0.18 13.34 -15.16
CA LEU A 42 0.18 14.80 -15.22
C LEU A 42 -1.21 15.33 -14.86
N TYR A 43 -1.29 16.12 -13.78
CA TYR A 43 -2.51 16.78 -13.34
C TYR A 43 -2.39 18.29 -13.50
N ASP A 44 -3.49 18.94 -13.85
CA ASP A 44 -3.59 20.40 -13.92
C ASP A 44 -4.03 21.03 -12.60
N SER A 45 -4.23 22.36 -12.61
CA SER A 45 -4.67 23.15 -11.45
C SER A 45 -6.07 22.77 -10.92
N LYS A 46 -6.87 21.98 -11.66
CA LYS A 46 -8.16 21.42 -11.23
C LYS A 46 -8.05 19.98 -10.76
N CYS A 47 -6.81 19.47 -10.64
CA CYS A 47 -6.53 18.06 -10.36
C CYS A 47 -7.19 17.10 -11.36
N GLU A 48 -7.32 17.53 -12.62
CA GLU A 48 -7.77 16.67 -13.73
C GLU A 48 -6.58 16.00 -14.37
N LEU A 49 -6.70 14.69 -14.63
CA LEU A 49 -5.67 13.91 -15.29
C LEU A 49 -5.58 14.34 -16.77
N ARG A 50 -4.45 14.93 -17.16
CA ARG A 50 -4.20 15.42 -18.52
C ARG A 50 -3.48 14.42 -19.38
N ASN A 51 -2.53 13.71 -18.79
CA ASN A 51 -1.78 12.66 -19.46
C ASN A 51 -1.24 11.65 -18.45
N PHE A 52 -0.96 10.45 -18.90
CA PHE A 52 -0.21 9.46 -18.12
C PHE A 52 0.65 8.57 -19.01
N SER A 53 1.72 8.06 -18.43
CA SER A 53 2.56 7.01 -19.00
C SER A 53 2.79 5.94 -17.94
N GLN A 54 2.76 4.67 -18.31
CA GLN A 54 2.94 3.57 -17.38
C GLN A 54 3.75 2.42 -17.98
N ASP A 55 4.36 1.64 -17.09
CA ASP A 55 5.12 0.46 -17.45
C ASP A 55 5.00 -0.61 -16.36
N LYS A 56 5.33 -1.86 -16.70
CA LYS A 56 5.40 -2.94 -15.71
C LYS A 56 6.71 -2.88 -14.94
N VAL A 57 6.63 -3.03 -13.62
CA VAL A 57 7.81 -3.24 -12.77
C VAL A 57 8.25 -4.70 -12.93
N LYS A 58 9.51 -4.91 -13.28
CA LYS A 58 10.07 -6.25 -13.43
C LYS A 58 10.50 -6.79 -12.08
N LEU A 59 9.88 -7.88 -11.67
CA LEU A 59 10.23 -8.62 -10.46
C LEU A 59 11.17 -9.77 -10.81
N TYR A 60 12.26 -9.91 -10.06
CA TYR A 60 13.22 -10.98 -10.17
C TYR A 60 13.03 -11.96 -9.01
N TYR A 61 12.67 -13.18 -9.36
CA TYR A 61 12.46 -14.26 -8.39
C TYR A 61 13.65 -15.20 -8.39
N SER A 62 14.08 -15.64 -7.21
CA SER A 62 15.08 -16.69 -7.02
C SER A 62 14.71 -17.54 -5.79
N GLY A 63 15.34 -18.72 -5.65
CA GLY A 63 15.03 -19.63 -4.54
C GLY A 63 13.77 -20.48 -4.74
N ALA A 64 13.24 -20.59 -5.96
CA ALA A 64 12.03 -21.40 -6.22
C ALA A 64 12.22 -22.91 -5.97
N SER A 65 13.48 -23.39 -5.88
CA SER A 65 13.86 -24.75 -5.47
C SER A 65 14.32 -24.81 -4.00
N GLU A 66 14.44 -23.68 -3.33
CA GLU A 66 14.80 -23.54 -1.92
C GLU A 66 13.53 -23.19 -1.12
N GLU A 67 13.53 -23.46 0.17
CA GLU A 67 12.38 -23.19 1.06
C GLU A 67 12.04 -21.69 1.17
N VAL A 68 12.91 -20.79 0.67
CA VAL A 68 12.79 -19.33 0.83
C VAL A 68 12.71 -18.62 -0.51
N LEU A 69 11.52 -18.13 -0.83
CA LEU A 69 11.29 -17.27 -2.02
C LEU A 69 11.94 -15.89 -1.83
N ARG A 70 12.85 -15.52 -2.74
CA ARG A 70 13.39 -14.17 -2.86
C ARG A 70 12.68 -13.40 -3.97
N CYS A 71 12.37 -12.15 -3.74
CA CYS A 71 11.69 -11.27 -4.69
C CYS A 71 12.37 -9.90 -4.69
N GLU A 72 12.95 -9.53 -5.82
CA GLU A 72 13.81 -8.35 -5.93
C GLU A 72 13.46 -7.49 -7.16
N ILE A 73 13.86 -6.21 -7.13
CA ILE A 73 13.70 -5.24 -8.21
C ILE A 73 15.09 -4.67 -8.53
N ASN A 74 15.39 -4.50 -9.82
CA ASN A 74 16.64 -3.83 -10.23
C ASN A 74 16.49 -2.30 -10.00
N PRO A 75 17.32 -1.68 -9.15
CA PRO A 75 17.20 -0.25 -8.82
C PRO A 75 17.47 0.68 -9.99
N ASP A 76 18.42 0.34 -10.85
CA ASP A 76 18.79 1.18 -11.99
C ASP A 76 17.71 1.12 -13.08
N GLU A 77 17.20 -0.09 -13.39
CA GLU A 77 16.05 -0.26 -14.29
C GLU A 77 14.82 0.53 -13.79
N LEU A 78 14.54 0.48 -12.48
CA LEU A 78 13.42 1.23 -11.89
C LEU A 78 13.63 2.75 -11.99
N PHE A 79 14.85 3.24 -11.74
CA PHE A 79 15.16 4.66 -11.85
C PHE A 79 15.08 5.14 -13.30
N GLU A 80 15.59 4.37 -14.26
CA GLU A 80 15.47 4.67 -15.69
C GLU A 80 14.00 4.72 -16.13
N GLN A 81 13.17 3.74 -15.69
CA GLN A 81 11.74 3.76 -15.95
C GLN A 81 11.09 5.02 -15.35
N PHE A 82 11.40 5.35 -14.10
CA PHE A 82 10.90 6.55 -13.44
C PHE A 82 11.20 7.82 -14.24
N VAL A 83 12.47 8.04 -14.62
CA VAL A 83 12.88 9.21 -15.37
C VAL A 83 12.21 9.26 -16.74
N ARG A 84 12.15 8.15 -17.45
CA ARG A 84 11.52 8.06 -18.77
C ARG A 84 10.03 8.38 -18.70
N LEU A 85 9.28 7.77 -17.76
CA LEU A 85 7.84 7.98 -17.64
C LEU A 85 7.49 9.42 -17.23
N VAL A 86 8.31 10.04 -16.37
CA VAL A 86 8.17 11.46 -16.04
C VAL A 86 8.40 12.33 -17.28
N ASN A 87 9.45 12.07 -18.06
CA ASN A 87 9.70 12.81 -19.29
C ASN A 87 8.59 12.60 -20.33
N ASP A 88 8.02 11.38 -20.44
CA ASP A 88 6.89 11.09 -21.34
C ASP A 88 5.67 12.00 -21.08
N VAL A 89 5.37 12.29 -19.82
CA VAL A 89 4.24 13.17 -19.46
C VAL A 89 4.60 14.65 -19.50
N LEU A 90 5.87 15.02 -19.32
CA LEU A 90 6.35 16.40 -19.38
C LEU A 90 6.44 16.97 -20.80
N VAL A 91 6.27 16.16 -21.86
CA VAL A 91 6.23 16.64 -23.26
C VAL A 91 5.12 17.67 -23.49
N TYR A 92 4.07 17.64 -22.64
CA TYR A 92 2.92 18.55 -22.74
C TYR A 92 3.07 19.83 -21.92
N VAL A 93 4.21 20.03 -21.26
CA VAL A 93 4.50 21.15 -20.37
C VAL A 93 5.57 22.03 -21.00
N ASP A 94 5.31 23.33 -21.07
CA ASP A 94 6.32 24.30 -21.48
C ASP A 94 7.22 24.62 -20.27
N LYS A 95 8.40 24.00 -20.25
CA LYS A 95 9.35 24.08 -19.12
C LYS A 95 9.91 25.48 -18.86
N ASP A 96 9.78 26.40 -19.82
CA ASP A 96 10.26 27.78 -19.71
C ASP A 96 9.18 28.70 -19.11
N VAL A 97 7.91 28.29 -19.12
CA VAL A 97 6.76 29.12 -18.72
C VAL A 97 5.95 28.47 -17.60
N ASP A 98 5.77 27.14 -17.64
CA ASP A 98 4.90 26.42 -16.72
C ASP A 98 5.64 25.98 -15.44
N GLU A 99 4.94 26.02 -14.32
CA GLU A 99 5.46 25.49 -13.05
C GLU A 99 5.08 24.02 -12.88
N VAL A 100 6.07 23.17 -12.52
CA VAL A 100 5.85 21.74 -12.26
C VAL A 100 6.27 21.40 -10.84
N THR A 101 5.38 20.74 -10.11
CA THR A 101 5.70 20.12 -8.82
C THR A 101 5.50 18.60 -8.92
N MET A 102 6.35 17.84 -8.24
CA MET A 102 6.32 16.38 -8.26
C MET A 102 5.75 15.82 -6.94
N GLY A 103 4.87 14.83 -7.04
CA GLY A 103 4.47 13.96 -5.93
C GLY A 103 4.92 12.53 -6.21
N ILE A 104 5.47 11.84 -5.21
CA ILE A 104 5.95 10.46 -5.34
C ILE A 104 5.20 9.60 -4.33
N CYS A 105 4.54 8.55 -4.79
CA CYS A 105 4.08 7.49 -3.90
C CYS A 105 4.65 6.13 -4.32
N ALA A 106 4.95 5.30 -3.34
CA ALA A 106 5.62 4.03 -3.59
C ALA A 106 5.07 2.91 -2.71
N GLN A 107 5.15 1.68 -3.23
CA GLN A 107 4.88 0.47 -2.45
C GLN A 107 5.73 0.46 -1.19
N ARG A 108 5.11 0.18 -0.06
CA ARG A 108 5.78 0.17 1.25
C ARG A 108 6.63 -1.08 1.44
N ASN A 109 7.59 -1.01 2.34
CA ASN A 109 8.43 -2.13 2.75
C ASN A 109 9.29 -2.76 1.64
N THR A 110 9.39 -2.14 0.48
CA THR A 110 10.44 -2.43 -0.51
C THR A 110 11.61 -1.50 -0.24
N PHE A 111 12.79 -2.05 -0.01
CA PHE A 111 13.94 -1.29 0.45
C PHE A 111 15.22 -1.63 -0.30
N ILE A 112 16.19 -0.76 -0.15
CA ILE A 112 17.53 -0.89 -0.72
C ILE A 112 18.55 -0.31 0.24
N THR A 113 19.80 -0.77 0.14
CA THR A 113 20.96 -0.10 0.74
C THR A 113 21.95 0.29 -0.34
N TRP A 114 22.64 1.39 -0.11
CA TRP A 114 23.63 1.92 -1.06
C TRP A 114 24.80 2.59 -0.36
N ASN A 115 25.88 2.78 -1.09
CA ASN A 115 26.99 3.61 -0.62
C ASN A 115 26.58 5.09 -0.66
N ARG A 116 26.55 5.75 0.48
CA ARG A 116 26.12 7.15 0.62
C ARG A 116 26.94 8.14 -0.19
N MET A 117 28.22 7.85 -0.47
CA MET A 117 29.11 8.74 -1.21
C MET A 117 29.01 8.57 -2.72
N THR A 118 28.84 7.33 -3.19
CA THR A 118 28.83 7.02 -4.63
C THR A 118 27.44 6.84 -5.20
N LEU A 119 26.43 6.71 -4.35
CA LEU A 119 25.04 6.35 -4.69
C LEU A 119 24.91 4.97 -5.39
N GLU A 120 25.94 4.14 -5.32
CA GLU A 120 25.91 2.80 -5.89
C GLU A 120 25.12 1.85 -5.01
N PRO A 121 24.13 1.13 -5.58
CA PRO A 121 23.39 0.09 -4.88
C PRO A 121 24.30 -1.05 -4.38
N CYS A 122 24.09 -1.52 -3.16
CA CYS A 122 24.81 -2.68 -2.64
C CYS A 122 24.19 -4.02 -3.09
N HIS A 123 22.92 -4.00 -3.47
CA HIS A 123 22.13 -5.15 -3.92
C HIS A 123 20.90 -4.67 -4.68
N ARG A 124 20.15 -5.58 -5.31
CA ARG A 124 18.82 -5.27 -5.86
C ARG A 124 17.86 -4.87 -4.74
N MET A 125 16.88 -4.01 -5.02
CA MET A 125 15.83 -3.68 -4.05
C MET A 125 15.10 -4.94 -3.60
N ILE A 126 14.97 -5.12 -2.30
CA ILE A 126 14.29 -6.26 -1.69
C ILE A 126 12.83 -5.92 -1.57
N SER A 127 11.99 -6.60 -2.36
CA SER A 127 10.54 -6.35 -2.39
C SER A 127 9.87 -6.76 -1.07
N TRP A 128 8.75 -6.13 -0.75
CA TRP A 128 7.92 -6.52 0.40
C TRP A 128 7.40 -7.98 0.32
N LYS A 129 7.39 -8.57 -0.90
CA LYS A 129 7.05 -9.98 -1.15
C LYS A 129 8.18 -10.97 -0.82
N ASP A 130 9.38 -10.48 -0.58
CA ASP A 130 10.55 -11.30 -0.30
C ASP A 130 10.42 -12.01 1.06
N CYS A 131 10.67 -13.29 1.10
CA CYS A 131 10.46 -14.15 2.27
C CYS A 131 11.75 -14.50 3.05
N ARG A 132 12.91 -13.85 2.73
CA ARG A 132 14.23 -14.20 3.32
C ARG A 132 14.30 -14.15 4.85
N ALA A 133 13.41 -13.44 5.52
CA ALA A 133 13.42 -13.32 6.97
C ALA A 133 12.30 -14.12 7.67
N LYS A 134 11.56 -14.98 6.94
CA LYS A 134 10.40 -15.69 7.50
C LYS A 134 10.78 -16.49 8.74
N GLU A 135 11.82 -17.33 8.64
CA GLU A 135 12.27 -18.17 9.75
C GLU A 135 12.85 -17.33 10.91
N VAL A 136 13.66 -16.32 10.59
CA VAL A 136 14.23 -15.42 11.60
C VAL A 136 13.12 -14.68 12.37
N CYS A 137 12.05 -14.25 11.70
CA CYS A 137 10.89 -13.66 12.37
C CYS A 137 10.18 -14.67 13.28
N LYS A 138 10.06 -15.94 12.87
CA LYS A 138 9.49 -17.01 13.70
C LYS A 138 10.32 -17.22 14.97
N GLU A 139 11.63 -17.39 14.84
CA GLU A 139 12.56 -17.54 15.97
C GLU A 139 12.48 -16.35 16.94
N TRP A 140 12.45 -15.12 16.42
CA TRP A 140 12.32 -13.92 17.24
C TRP A 140 10.99 -13.86 17.99
N ASN A 141 9.88 -14.25 17.34
CA ASN A 141 8.57 -14.28 17.97
C ASN A 141 8.45 -15.31 19.10
N GLU A 142 9.24 -16.36 19.04
CA GLU A 142 9.34 -17.40 20.09
C GLU A 142 10.36 -17.06 21.19
N SER A 143 11.23 -16.07 20.95
CA SER A 143 12.32 -15.70 21.84
C SER A 143 11.87 -15.19 23.21
N LEU A 144 12.67 -15.44 24.24
CA LEU A 144 12.44 -14.89 25.58
C LEU A 144 12.49 -13.36 25.57
N THR A 145 13.32 -12.77 24.73
CA THR A 145 13.47 -11.31 24.61
C THR A 145 12.16 -10.65 24.17
N LEU A 146 11.52 -11.17 23.12
CA LEU A 146 10.25 -10.62 22.67
C LEU A 146 9.12 -10.90 23.65
N LYS A 147 9.08 -12.08 24.25
CA LYS A 147 8.13 -12.41 25.32
C LYS A 147 8.26 -11.45 26.50
N ALA A 148 9.50 -11.14 26.91
CA ALA A 148 9.77 -10.16 27.99
C ALA A 148 9.30 -8.75 27.60
N LEU A 149 9.51 -8.32 26.35
CA LEU A 149 8.99 -7.04 25.84
C LEU A 149 7.45 -7.00 25.92
N ASN A 150 6.78 -8.05 25.46
CA ASN A 150 5.31 -8.14 25.49
C ASN A 150 4.78 -8.11 26.93
N VAL A 151 5.38 -8.86 27.86
CA VAL A 151 5.02 -8.85 29.29
C VAL A 151 5.27 -7.48 29.91
N SER A 152 6.43 -6.87 29.65
CA SER A 152 6.75 -5.53 30.12
C SER A 152 5.75 -4.49 29.59
N GLY A 153 5.37 -4.59 28.30
CA GLY A 153 4.32 -3.78 27.71
C GLY A 153 2.98 -3.95 28.43
N ALA A 154 2.58 -5.19 28.76
CA ALA A 154 1.35 -5.47 29.49
C ALA A 154 1.36 -4.85 30.91
N VAL A 155 2.46 -5.00 31.64
CA VAL A 155 2.64 -4.44 32.99
C VAL A 155 2.61 -2.91 32.94
N LEU A 156 3.39 -2.31 32.07
CA LEU A 156 3.44 -0.84 31.91
C LEU A 156 2.08 -0.28 31.49
N HIS A 157 1.38 -0.98 30.56
CA HIS A 157 0.03 -0.56 30.16
C HIS A 157 -0.96 -0.64 31.35
N PHE A 158 -0.88 -1.66 32.18
CA PHE A 158 -1.76 -1.79 33.35
C PHE A 158 -1.65 -0.57 34.27
N PHE A 159 -0.42 -0.09 34.53
CA PHE A 159 -0.19 1.06 35.43
C PHE A 159 -0.40 2.42 34.72
N THR A 160 0.03 2.57 33.48
CA THR A 160 0.07 3.89 32.82
C THR A 160 -1.13 4.16 31.92
N ARG A 161 -1.82 3.11 31.46
CA ARG A 161 -2.89 3.14 30.44
C ARG A 161 -2.46 3.74 29.08
N MET A 162 -1.17 3.93 28.86
CA MET A 162 -0.66 4.53 27.62
C MET A 162 -0.83 3.56 26.44
N PRO A 163 -1.37 4.04 25.28
CA PRO A 163 -1.60 3.22 24.08
C PRO A 163 -0.31 2.55 23.55
N ARG A 164 0.84 3.22 23.65
CA ARG A 164 2.14 2.68 23.25
C ARG A 164 2.45 1.33 23.91
N PHE A 165 2.21 1.21 25.21
CA PHE A 165 2.44 -0.03 25.95
C PHE A 165 1.39 -1.10 25.66
N LYS A 166 0.16 -0.68 25.30
CA LYS A 166 -0.85 -1.60 24.78
C LYS A 166 -0.38 -2.23 23.46
N ALA A 167 0.17 -1.42 22.54
CA ALA A 167 0.74 -1.91 21.28
C ALA A 167 1.96 -2.82 21.53
N ALA A 168 2.87 -2.46 22.46
CA ALA A 168 4.04 -3.27 22.79
C ALA A 168 3.67 -4.67 23.30
N ARG A 169 2.53 -4.81 24.00
CA ARG A 169 2.03 -6.12 24.47
C ARG A 169 1.76 -7.10 23.33
N MET A 170 1.37 -6.60 22.14
CA MET A 170 0.98 -7.41 20.98
C MET A 170 2.02 -7.37 19.86
N TYR A 171 3.18 -6.77 20.14
CA TYR A 171 4.20 -6.60 19.11
C TYR A 171 4.72 -7.97 18.65
N LYS A 172 4.75 -8.14 17.33
CA LYS A 172 5.33 -9.30 16.65
C LYS A 172 6.14 -8.82 15.44
N PHE A 173 7.21 -9.52 15.15
CA PHE A 173 7.91 -9.34 13.89
C PHE A 173 7.20 -10.11 12.79
N ILE A 174 6.98 -9.46 11.66
CA ILE A 174 6.43 -10.09 10.47
C ILE A 174 7.42 -9.94 9.32
N ASN A 175 7.47 -10.93 8.45
CA ASN A 175 8.40 -10.94 7.33
C ASN A 175 8.24 -9.73 6.38
N GLN A 176 7.03 -9.18 6.25
CA GLN A 176 6.76 -8.00 5.42
C GLN A 176 7.43 -6.72 5.95
N MET A 177 7.73 -6.63 7.25
CA MET A 177 8.51 -5.52 7.81
C MET A 177 9.97 -5.59 7.35
N ILE A 178 10.62 -4.44 7.27
CA ILE A 178 12.01 -4.35 6.79
C ILE A 178 13.01 -4.87 7.84
N THR A 179 12.68 -4.77 9.12
CA THR A 179 13.58 -5.02 10.26
C THR A 179 14.49 -6.23 10.04
N HIS A 180 13.93 -7.43 9.98
CA HIS A 180 14.73 -8.64 9.87
C HIS A 180 15.22 -8.92 8.46
N ARG A 181 14.49 -8.46 7.41
CA ARG A 181 14.98 -8.61 6.03
C ARG A 181 16.28 -7.82 5.81
N LEU A 182 16.41 -6.62 6.40
CA LEU A 182 17.65 -5.88 6.34
C LEU A 182 18.77 -6.59 7.14
N LEU A 183 18.48 -7.07 8.36
CA LEU A 183 19.48 -7.78 9.17
C LEU A 183 20.01 -9.03 8.47
N VAL A 184 19.13 -9.86 7.91
CA VAL A 184 19.54 -11.03 7.10
C VAL A 184 20.40 -10.58 5.91
N THR A 185 20.01 -9.51 5.22
CA THR A 185 20.78 -9.00 4.07
C THR A 185 22.17 -8.52 4.49
N LEU A 186 22.30 -7.88 5.66
CA LEU A 186 23.60 -7.47 6.20
C LEU A 186 24.46 -8.67 6.60
N ASP A 187 23.84 -9.72 7.16
CA ASP A 187 24.56 -10.94 7.56
C ASP A 187 25.10 -11.72 6.36
N GLU A 188 24.34 -11.76 5.27
CA GLU A 188 24.75 -12.38 4.01
C GLU A 188 25.87 -11.60 3.27
N ASN A 189 26.07 -10.31 3.62
CA ASN A 189 26.99 -9.42 2.89
C ASN A 189 28.02 -8.74 3.78
N PRO A 190 29.17 -9.41 4.06
CA PRO A 190 30.22 -8.84 4.92
C PRO A 190 30.78 -7.49 4.45
N PHE A 191 30.71 -7.20 3.13
CA PHE A 191 31.10 -5.90 2.58
C PHE A 191 30.22 -4.76 3.12
N MET A 192 28.92 -4.99 3.21
CA MET A 192 27.98 -4.00 3.74
C MET A 192 28.23 -3.70 5.23
N LYS A 193 28.60 -4.70 6.03
CA LYS A 193 29.00 -4.50 7.44
C LYS A 193 30.17 -3.52 7.54
N LYS A 194 31.17 -3.63 6.65
CA LYS A 194 32.28 -2.65 6.60
C LYS A 194 31.82 -1.24 6.25
N LEU A 195 30.79 -1.08 5.40
CA LEU A 195 30.21 0.23 5.11
C LEU A 195 29.44 0.78 6.31
N VAL A 196 28.74 -0.05 7.07
CA VAL A 196 28.08 0.33 8.34
C VAL A 196 29.11 0.88 9.31
N ASP A 197 30.21 0.15 9.53
CA ASP A 197 31.28 0.54 10.46
C ASP A 197 31.91 1.89 10.08
N LYS A 198 32.05 2.15 8.78
CA LYS A 198 32.57 3.42 8.24
C LYS A 198 31.55 4.54 8.22
N GLY A 199 30.26 4.28 8.52
CA GLY A 199 29.17 5.27 8.39
C GLY A 199 28.85 5.64 6.94
N LEU A 200 29.17 4.76 6.00
CA LEU A 200 28.97 4.96 4.55
C LEU A 200 27.79 4.21 3.97
N LEU A 201 27.17 3.30 4.73
CA LEU A 201 25.95 2.63 4.27
C LEU A 201 24.74 3.53 4.52
N ALA A 202 23.95 3.73 3.47
CA ALA A 202 22.62 4.33 3.55
C ALA A 202 21.56 3.24 3.37
N PHE A 203 20.42 3.41 4.02
CA PHE A 203 19.23 2.57 3.92
C PHE A 203 18.01 3.43 3.59
N GLY A 204 17.12 2.93 2.76
CA GLY A 204 15.84 3.60 2.50
C GLY A 204 14.83 2.71 1.78
N CYS A 205 13.55 3.10 1.88
CA CYS A 205 12.52 2.63 0.98
C CYS A 205 12.72 3.25 -0.42
N ILE A 206 11.88 2.89 -1.38
CA ILE A 206 11.97 3.36 -2.77
C ILE A 206 11.98 4.90 -2.84
N ASP A 207 11.10 5.55 -2.09
CA ASP A 207 10.97 7.00 -2.02
C ASP A 207 12.25 7.68 -1.54
N THR A 208 12.85 7.20 -0.45
CA THR A 208 14.13 7.68 0.08
C THR A 208 15.26 7.50 -0.93
N TRP A 209 15.32 6.36 -1.62
CA TRP A 209 16.28 6.11 -2.69
C TRP A 209 16.12 7.06 -3.85
N LEU A 210 14.87 7.27 -4.31
CA LEU A 210 14.58 8.20 -5.40
C LEU A 210 14.99 9.63 -5.06
N ILE A 211 14.67 10.14 -3.86
CA ILE A 211 15.08 11.47 -3.43
C ILE A 211 16.60 11.59 -3.42
N SER A 212 17.32 10.58 -2.93
CA SER A 212 18.78 10.59 -2.96
C SER A 212 19.31 10.64 -4.40
N LYS A 213 18.74 9.86 -5.32
CA LYS A 213 19.12 9.89 -6.75
C LYS A 213 18.76 11.22 -7.41
N LEU A 214 17.55 11.73 -7.20
CA LEU A 214 17.06 12.99 -7.78
C LEU A 214 17.86 14.21 -7.31
N THR A 215 18.50 14.12 -6.15
CA THR A 215 19.29 15.21 -5.58
C THR A 215 20.80 14.98 -5.65
N ASN A 216 21.27 13.97 -6.38
CA ASN A 216 22.67 13.57 -6.42
C ASN A 216 23.29 13.41 -5.01
N GLY A 217 22.54 12.75 -4.10
CA GLY A 217 22.94 12.44 -2.72
C GLY A 217 22.90 13.62 -1.73
N ARG A 218 22.41 14.80 -2.14
CA ARG A 218 22.34 15.98 -1.26
C ARG A 218 21.28 15.83 -0.16
N ILE A 219 20.20 15.10 -0.45
CA ILE A 219 19.09 14.89 0.49
C ILE A 219 18.98 13.40 0.81
N PHE A 220 18.95 13.09 2.10
CA PHE A 220 18.81 11.73 2.62
C PHE A 220 17.76 11.72 3.72
N VAL A 221 16.50 11.60 3.34
CA VAL A 221 15.34 11.67 4.23
C VAL A 221 14.34 10.57 3.92
N SER A 222 13.57 10.15 4.94
CA SER A 222 12.41 9.28 4.83
C SER A 222 11.18 10.00 5.37
N GLU A 223 10.04 9.78 4.74
CA GLU A 223 8.80 10.36 5.23
C GLU A 223 8.05 9.38 6.17
N PRO A 224 7.22 9.88 7.11
CA PRO A 224 6.66 9.07 8.18
C PRO A 224 5.70 7.97 7.74
N SER A 225 4.98 8.09 6.60
CA SER A 225 4.04 7.05 6.19
C SER A 225 4.77 5.78 5.72
N SER A 226 5.85 5.93 4.96
CA SER A 226 6.75 4.82 4.61
C SER A 226 7.52 4.31 5.83
N ALA A 227 8.09 5.22 6.64
CA ALA A 227 8.84 4.86 7.84
C ALA A 227 8.00 4.04 8.82
N SER A 228 6.73 4.38 9.04
CA SER A 228 5.86 3.70 10.01
C SER A 228 5.54 2.24 9.67
N SER A 229 5.73 1.83 8.42
CA SER A 229 5.54 0.44 7.99
C SER A 229 6.77 -0.45 8.19
N THR A 230 7.96 0.13 8.44
CA THR A 230 9.25 -0.58 8.45
C THR A 230 9.44 -1.57 9.61
N GLY A 231 8.68 -1.40 10.71
CA GLY A 231 8.85 -2.14 11.95
C GLY A 231 9.91 -1.57 12.90
N VAL A 232 10.62 -0.52 12.50
CA VAL A 232 11.61 0.19 13.35
C VAL A 232 11.26 1.64 13.66
N TYR A 233 10.10 2.11 13.20
CA TYR A 233 9.54 3.42 13.54
C TYR A 233 8.50 3.27 14.67
N ASP A 234 8.51 4.19 15.63
CA ASP A 234 7.52 4.25 16.71
C ASP A 234 6.45 5.31 16.40
N PRO A 235 5.25 4.92 15.98
CA PRO A 235 4.18 5.86 15.62
C PRO A 235 3.67 6.67 16.81
N PHE A 236 3.84 6.17 18.04
CA PHE A 236 3.42 6.86 19.26
C PHE A 236 4.41 7.96 19.68
N GLN A 237 5.69 7.82 19.30
CA GLN A 237 6.73 8.81 19.54
C GLN A 237 7.12 9.60 18.28
N GLN A 238 6.61 9.20 17.12
CA GLN A 238 6.86 9.84 15.82
C GLN A 238 8.36 9.92 15.46
N GLN A 239 9.11 8.87 15.80
CA GLN A 239 10.55 8.78 15.56
C GLN A 239 10.99 7.32 15.34
N TRP A 240 12.24 7.12 14.95
CA TRP A 240 12.83 5.80 14.94
C TRP A 240 12.81 5.19 16.34
N GLY A 241 12.41 3.93 16.45
CA GLY A 241 12.10 3.26 17.72
C GLY A 241 13.33 2.74 18.45
N ASP A 242 13.96 3.54 19.28
CA ASP A 242 15.19 3.21 20.02
C ASP A 242 15.16 1.84 20.70
N VAL A 243 14.03 1.46 21.28
CA VAL A 243 13.89 0.18 22.02
C VAL A 243 14.03 -0.99 21.05
N ILE A 244 13.31 -0.98 19.94
CA ILE A 244 13.36 -2.05 18.93
C ILE A 244 14.74 -2.10 18.27
N LEU A 245 15.29 -0.94 17.87
CA LEU A 245 16.62 -0.85 17.27
C LEU A 245 17.69 -1.50 18.15
N LYS A 246 17.64 -1.25 19.47
CA LYS A 246 18.59 -1.84 20.44
C LYS A 246 18.37 -3.34 20.63
N ILE A 247 17.11 -3.78 20.74
CA ILE A 247 16.76 -5.19 20.98
C ILE A 247 17.25 -6.08 19.83
N VAL A 248 17.03 -5.63 18.58
CA VAL A 248 17.40 -6.43 17.39
C VAL A 248 18.81 -6.08 16.86
N HIS A 249 19.56 -5.25 17.54
CA HIS A 249 20.88 -4.75 17.12
C HIS A 249 20.88 -4.11 15.73
N PHE A 250 19.79 -3.39 15.41
CA PHE A 250 19.68 -2.70 14.12
C PHE A 250 20.69 -1.55 14.05
N PRO A 251 21.42 -1.39 12.92
CA PRO A 251 22.45 -0.38 12.79
C PRO A 251 21.82 1.02 12.57
N ALA A 252 21.46 1.71 13.65
CA ALA A 252 20.75 3.01 13.59
C ALA A 252 21.42 4.07 12.70
N LYS A 253 22.75 3.98 12.49
CA LYS A 253 23.52 4.92 11.66
C LYS A 253 23.16 4.88 10.17
N VAL A 254 22.49 3.80 9.70
CA VAL A 254 22.06 3.68 8.29
C VAL A 254 20.74 4.38 8.01
N LEU A 255 19.99 4.74 9.06
CA LEU A 255 18.66 5.34 8.95
C LEU A 255 18.74 6.78 8.45
N PRO A 256 17.81 7.19 7.54
CA PRO A 256 17.66 8.57 7.10
C PRO A 256 17.06 9.46 8.18
N ASP A 257 17.22 10.77 8.04
CA ASP A 257 16.46 11.73 8.81
C ASP A 257 14.98 11.68 8.42
N LEU A 258 14.08 12.02 9.37
CA LEU A 258 12.65 12.07 9.10
C LEU A 258 12.24 13.46 8.62
N THR A 259 11.39 13.51 7.58
CA THR A 259 10.84 14.74 7.03
C THR A 259 9.32 14.79 7.14
N THR A 260 8.66 15.77 6.52
CA THR A 260 7.20 15.80 6.33
C THR A 260 6.80 14.96 5.12
N THR A 261 5.50 14.61 5.03
CA THR A 261 4.93 13.97 3.84
C THR A 261 4.63 15.00 2.75
N ALA A 262 4.19 16.19 3.16
CA ALA A 262 3.80 17.31 2.28
C ALA A 262 3.69 18.60 3.09
N GLY A 263 3.30 19.71 2.42
CA GLY A 263 3.09 21.02 3.03
C GLY A 263 4.31 21.95 2.85
N GLU A 264 5.43 21.38 2.44
CA GLU A 264 6.65 22.11 2.09
C GLU A 264 7.39 21.41 0.95
N VAL A 265 8.38 22.07 0.36
CA VAL A 265 9.24 21.46 -0.67
C VAL A 265 10.26 20.56 0.02
N ILE A 266 10.13 19.26 -0.19
CA ILE A 266 11.01 18.24 0.42
C ILE A 266 12.39 18.26 -0.25
N ALA A 267 12.40 18.39 -1.57
CA ALA A 267 13.62 18.35 -2.38
C ALA A 267 13.42 19.10 -3.70
N ILE A 268 14.52 19.41 -4.36
CA ILE A 268 14.53 19.89 -5.75
C ILE A 268 15.35 18.90 -6.58
N ALA A 269 14.71 18.25 -7.55
CA ALA A 269 15.37 17.35 -8.47
C ALA A 269 16.41 18.12 -9.32
N ASP A 270 17.55 17.50 -9.52
CA ASP A 270 18.64 18.11 -10.28
C ASP A 270 18.22 18.30 -11.74
N LYS A 271 18.52 19.49 -12.30
CA LYS A 271 18.17 19.84 -13.67
C LYS A 271 18.74 18.89 -14.72
N SER A 272 19.84 18.20 -14.41
CA SER A 272 20.46 17.23 -15.33
C SER A 272 19.56 16.02 -15.61
N ILE A 273 18.56 15.76 -14.76
CA ILE A 273 17.68 14.59 -14.88
C ILE A 273 16.49 14.86 -15.82
N PHE A 274 15.87 16.04 -15.69
CA PHE A 274 14.64 16.38 -16.43
C PHE A 274 14.80 17.61 -17.36
N GLY A 275 16.01 18.17 -17.47
CA GLY A 275 16.29 19.39 -18.24
C GLY A 275 15.93 20.69 -17.50
N ALA A 276 15.09 20.63 -16.47
CA ALA A 276 14.73 21.72 -15.56
C ALA A 276 14.70 21.22 -14.12
N PRO A 277 14.89 22.10 -13.11
CA PRO A 277 14.70 21.73 -11.72
C PRO A 277 13.21 21.51 -11.44
N ILE A 278 12.86 20.37 -10.81
CA ILE A 278 11.48 20.06 -10.41
C ILE A 278 11.40 19.98 -8.88
N LYS A 279 10.47 20.74 -8.28
CA LYS A 279 10.20 20.69 -6.84
C LYS A 279 9.50 19.37 -6.50
N VAL A 280 9.97 18.63 -5.51
CA VAL A 280 9.26 17.50 -4.93
C VAL A 280 8.48 18.02 -3.73
N GLY A 281 7.16 18.07 -3.87
CA GLY A 281 6.25 18.61 -2.87
C GLY A 281 5.59 17.55 -2.00
N ALA A 282 5.62 16.27 -2.40
CA ALA A 282 5.06 15.17 -1.58
C ALA A 282 5.81 13.87 -1.81
N MET A 283 5.96 13.10 -0.73
CA MET A 283 6.39 11.70 -0.73
C MET A 283 5.50 10.91 0.22
N LEU A 284 5.06 9.70 -0.13
CA LEU A 284 4.31 8.85 0.80
C LEU A 284 4.17 7.40 0.31
N GLY A 285 3.69 6.53 1.21
CA GLY A 285 3.32 5.17 0.85
C GLY A 285 2.08 5.14 -0.06
N ASP A 286 2.00 4.16 -0.96
CA ASP A 286 0.93 4.00 -1.95
C ASP A 286 -0.47 3.90 -1.31
N GLN A 287 -0.60 3.18 -0.19
CA GLN A 287 -1.87 3.01 0.51
C GLN A 287 -2.35 4.31 1.17
N GLN A 288 -1.42 5.10 1.71
CA GLN A 288 -1.70 6.41 2.28
C GLN A 288 -2.03 7.44 1.19
N ALA A 289 -1.31 7.37 0.07
CA ALA A 289 -1.64 8.17 -1.10
C ALA A 289 -3.05 7.87 -1.60
N ALA A 290 -3.40 6.59 -1.77
CA ALA A 290 -4.74 6.19 -2.16
C ALA A 290 -5.81 6.61 -1.13
N LEU A 291 -5.49 6.59 0.18
CA LEU A 291 -6.38 7.09 1.23
C LEU A 291 -6.72 8.56 1.01
N PHE A 292 -5.70 9.39 0.80
CA PHE A 292 -5.87 10.82 0.54
C PHE A 292 -6.56 11.09 -0.80
N GLY A 293 -6.17 10.37 -1.86
CA GLY A 293 -6.76 10.47 -3.20
C GLY A 293 -8.22 10.04 -3.27
N CYS A 294 -8.66 9.16 -2.37
CA CYS A 294 -10.07 8.84 -2.17
C CYS A 294 -10.82 9.89 -1.35
N GLY A 295 -10.17 10.95 -0.84
CA GLY A 295 -10.77 11.96 0.01
C GLY A 295 -11.08 11.48 1.44
N CYS A 296 -10.48 10.38 1.89
CA CYS A 296 -10.60 9.90 3.26
C CYS A 296 -9.58 10.64 4.14
N ARG A 297 -10.00 11.74 4.77
CA ARG A 297 -9.13 12.68 5.47
C ARG A 297 -9.54 12.97 6.91
N LYS A 298 -10.82 12.75 7.24
CA LYS A 298 -11.39 13.04 8.55
C LYS A 298 -11.38 11.78 9.42
N LYS A 299 -11.20 11.94 10.72
CA LYS A 299 -11.32 10.83 11.66
C LYS A 299 -12.63 10.07 11.46
N GLY A 300 -12.54 8.75 11.33
CA GLY A 300 -13.66 7.87 11.03
C GLY A 300 -13.88 7.59 9.55
N ASP A 301 -13.21 8.30 8.62
CA ASP A 301 -13.26 7.97 7.19
C ASP A 301 -12.66 6.59 6.94
N VAL A 302 -13.30 5.85 6.04
CA VAL A 302 -12.93 4.46 5.73
C VAL A 302 -12.65 4.29 4.25
N LYS A 303 -11.51 3.68 3.93
CA LYS A 303 -11.15 3.30 2.56
C LYS A 303 -10.94 1.79 2.47
N ILE A 304 -11.41 1.19 1.38
CA ILE A 304 -11.09 -0.18 0.96
C ILE A 304 -10.33 -0.10 -0.36
N SER A 305 -9.08 -0.56 -0.38
CA SER A 305 -8.35 -0.79 -1.64
C SER A 305 -8.49 -2.24 -2.05
N LEU A 306 -8.86 -2.48 -3.31
CA LEU A 306 -8.96 -3.80 -3.94
C LEU A 306 -7.97 -3.85 -5.10
N GLY A 307 -6.74 -4.18 -4.80
CA GLY A 307 -5.62 -4.31 -5.74
C GLY A 307 -5.03 -5.73 -5.74
N THR A 308 -3.70 -5.86 -5.71
CA THR A 308 -3.01 -7.15 -5.53
C THR A 308 -3.47 -7.83 -4.23
N GLY A 309 -3.48 -7.07 -3.13
CA GLY A 309 -4.16 -7.40 -1.89
C GLY A 309 -5.33 -6.46 -1.63
N SER A 310 -6.09 -6.74 -0.57
CA SER A 310 -7.12 -5.85 -0.03
C SER A 310 -6.62 -5.18 1.24
N PHE A 311 -6.84 -3.86 1.33
CA PHE A 311 -6.48 -3.06 2.50
C PHE A 311 -7.70 -2.29 2.97
N LEU A 312 -8.04 -2.44 4.24
CA LEU A 312 -9.06 -1.65 4.91
C LEU A 312 -8.37 -0.64 5.83
N ASN A 313 -8.57 0.63 5.56
CA ASN A 313 -7.95 1.74 6.25
C ASN A 313 -9.02 2.58 6.95
N VAL A 314 -8.79 2.91 8.22
CA VAL A 314 -9.64 3.82 9.01
C VAL A 314 -8.79 4.97 9.52
N VAL A 315 -9.15 6.20 9.17
CA VAL A 315 -8.47 7.41 9.65
C VAL A 315 -8.72 7.56 11.14
N THR A 316 -7.66 7.62 11.94
CA THR A 316 -7.74 7.74 13.41
C THR A 316 -7.52 9.17 13.92
N GLY A 317 -7.19 10.10 13.00
CA GLY A 317 -6.88 11.50 13.33
C GLY A 317 -5.47 11.64 13.91
N GLU A 318 -5.31 12.45 14.92
CA GLU A 318 -3.99 12.81 15.48
C GLU A 318 -3.38 11.74 16.40
N ASN A 319 -4.09 10.66 16.68
CA ASN A 319 -3.61 9.62 17.59
C ASN A 319 -3.55 8.24 16.92
N PRO A 320 -2.44 7.52 17.03
CA PRO A 320 -2.33 6.16 16.52
C PRO A 320 -3.17 5.19 17.35
N HIS A 321 -3.84 4.25 16.68
CA HIS A 321 -4.65 3.22 17.33
C HIS A 321 -3.79 2.05 17.80
N ALA A 322 -3.87 1.69 19.09
CA ALA A 322 -3.21 0.52 19.64
C ALA A 322 -4.16 -0.68 19.60
N SER A 323 -4.01 -1.57 18.62
CA SER A 323 -4.84 -2.75 18.41
C SER A 323 -4.41 -3.95 19.26
N MET A 324 -5.39 -4.82 19.54
CA MET A 324 -5.19 -6.17 20.10
C MET A 324 -5.46 -7.28 19.07
N SER A 325 -5.86 -6.92 17.85
CA SER A 325 -6.26 -7.86 16.79
C SER A 325 -5.34 -7.79 15.55
N GLY A 326 -4.13 -7.22 15.69
CA GLY A 326 -3.17 -7.14 14.58
C GLY A 326 -3.51 -6.08 13.52
N ILE A 327 -4.28 -5.04 13.90
CA ILE A 327 -4.46 -3.84 13.09
C ILE A 327 -3.23 -2.95 13.27
N TYR A 328 -2.65 -2.45 12.18
CA TYR A 328 -1.42 -1.69 12.19
C TYR A 328 -1.67 -0.20 12.44
N PRO A 329 -1.02 0.45 13.45
CA PRO A 329 -1.01 1.90 13.58
C PRO A 329 0.06 2.49 12.65
N LEU A 330 -0.37 3.19 11.62
CA LEU A 330 0.52 3.81 10.64
C LEU A 330 0.30 5.32 10.60
N VAL A 331 1.31 6.05 10.17
CA VAL A 331 1.15 7.45 9.80
C VAL A 331 0.47 7.51 8.43
N ALA A 332 -0.60 8.30 8.32
CA ALA A 332 -1.28 8.53 7.06
C ALA A 332 -0.53 9.62 6.26
N TRP A 333 -0.29 10.77 6.86
CA TRP A 333 0.56 11.86 6.35
C TRP A 333 0.96 12.78 7.49
N LYS A 334 2.02 13.54 7.25
CA LYS A 334 2.51 14.58 8.15
C LYS A 334 2.79 15.85 7.34
N THR A 335 2.23 16.97 7.80
CA THR A 335 2.57 18.32 7.34
C THR A 335 3.33 19.07 8.44
N PRO A 336 3.89 20.27 8.21
CA PRO A 336 4.49 21.06 9.28
C PRO A 336 3.54 21.35 10.44
N GLU A 337 2.23 21.50 10.16
CA GLU A 337 1.22 21.86 11.15
C GLU A 337 0.60 20.64 11.85
N ASN A 338 0.43 19.52 11.13
CA ASN A 338 -0.40 18.42 11.58
C ASN A 338 0.18 17.05 11.21
N ILE A 339 -0.15 16.05 12.03
CA ILE A 339 0.05 14.63 11.71
C ILE A 339 -1.30 13.91 11.73
N CYS A 340 -1.52 13.05 10.76
CA CYS A 340 -2.69 12.18 10.70
C CYS A 340 -2.26 10.72 10.74
N PHE A 341 -2.98 9.92 11.52
CA PHE A 341 -2.76 8.48 11.63
C PHE A 341 -3.88 7.69 10.97
N VAL A 342 -3.56 6.48 10.59
CA VAL A 342 -4.48 5.50 10.01
C VAL A 342 -4.27 4.14 10.68
N ALA A 343 -5.36 3.46 10.95
CA ALA A 343 -5.35 2.06 11.35
C ALA A 343 -5.60 1.21 10.09
N GLU A 344 -4.77 0.19 9.87
CA GLU A 344 -4.81 -0.65 8.67
C GLU A 344 -4.94 -2.13 9.01
N GLY A 345 -5.88 -2.81 8.34
CA GLY A 345 -5.98 -4.25 8.27
C GLY A 345 -5.87 -4.71 6.82
N ASN A 346 -5.22 -5.85 6.57
CA ASN A 346 -4.94 -6.32 5.22
C ASN A 346 -5.27 -7.80 4.98
N SER A 347 -5.43 -8.13 3.69
CA SER A 347 -5.47 -9.48 3.15
C SER A 347 -4.63 -9.51 1.88
N SER A 348 -3.68 -10.42 1.78
CA SER A 348 -2.70 -10.43 0.70
C SER A 348 -3.25 -10.90 -0.64
N ASP A 349 -4.31 -11.72 -0.61
CA ASP A 349 -4.81 -12.45 -1.78
C ASP A 349 -6.12 -11.86 -2.30
N THR A 350 -6.02 -10.96 -3.29
CA THR A 350 -7.17 -10.35 -3.97
C THR A 350 -7.06 -10.51 -5.48
N SER A 351 -6.22 -9.73 -6.22
CA SER A 351 -6.06 -9.98 -7.64
C SER A 351 -5.30 -11.28 -7.91
N THR A 352 -4.41 -11.70 -7.03
CA THR A 352 -3.68 -12.96 -7.13
C THR A 352 -4.58 -14.17 -7.27
N VAL A 353 -5.67 -14.25 -6.49
CA VAL A 353 -6.65 -15.35 -6.64
C VAL A 353 -7.47 -15.25 -7.92
N LEU A 354 -7.74 -14.04 -8.42
CA LEU A 354 -8.43 -13.86 -9.69
C LEU A 354 -7.52 -14.23 -10.87
N GLU A 355 -6.26 -13.79 -10.87
CA GLU A 355 -5.25 -14.16 -11.86
C GLU A 355 -5.04 -15.68 -11.91
N TRP A 356 -4.94 -16.32 -10.76
CA TRP A 356 -4.86 -17.78 -10.65
C TRP A 356 -6.12 -18.46 -11.20
N ALA A 357 -7.31 -18.00 -10.82
CA ALA A 357 -8.58 -18.57 -11.29
C ALA A 357 -8.74 -18.41 -12.81
N GLN A 358 -8.28 -17.29 -13.39
CA GLN A 358 -8.22 -17.07 -14.82
C GLN A 358 -7.25 -18.04 -15.50
N SER A 359 -6.07 -18.27 -14.93
CA SER A 359 -5.08 -19.23 -15.46
C SER A 359 -5.60 -20.67 -15.50
N LEU A 360 -6.52 -21.03 -14.60
CA LEU A 360 -7.24 -22.31 -14.60
C LEU A 360 -8.42 -22.35 -15.60
N GLY A 361 -8.70 -21.26 -16.30
CA GLY A 361 -9.79 -21.17 -17.27
C GLY A 361 -11.19 -21.14 -16.64
N LEU A 362 -11.33 -20.63 -15.42
CA LEU A 362 -12.64 -20.43 -14.81
C LEU A 362 -13.42 -19.31 -15.48
N PHE A 363 -12.72 -18.33 -16.07
CA PHE A 363 -13.25 -17.25 -16.89
C PHE A 363 -12.17 -16.76 -17.87
N GLN A 364 -12.58 -15.99 -18.90
CA GLN A 364 -11.67 -15.48 -19.92
C GLN A 364 -11.09 -14.11 -19.54
N SER A 365 -11.93 -13.23 -18.99
CA SER A 365 -11.52 -11.90 -18.53
C SER A 365 -12.06 -11.61 -17.12
N VAL A 366 -11.36 -10.75 -16.38
CA VAL A 366 -11.77 -10.35 -15.02
C VAL A 366 -13.09 -9.57 -15.06
N GLU A 367 -13.35 -8.84 -16.16
CA GLU A 367 -14.56 -8.03 -16.35
C GLU A 367 -15.84 -8.86 -16.35
N GLU A 368 -15.80 -10.09 -16.88
CA GLU A 368 -16.99 -10.98 -16.92
C GLU A 368 -17.30 -11.65 -15.58
N THR A 369 -16.36 -11.61 -14.61
CA THR A 369 -16.53 -12.30 -13.32
C THR A 369 -17.73 -11.81 -12.53
N SER A 370 -18.13 -10.55 -12.67
CA SER A 370 -19.33 -10.00 -12.03
C SER A 370 -20.60 -10.72 -12.53
N SER A 371 -20.80 -10.79 -13.85
CA SER A 371 -21.98 -11.44 -14.45
C SER A 371 -21.99 -12.96 -14.22
N ILE A 372 -20.82 -13.61 -14.27
CA ILE A 372 -20.68 -15.04 -13.95
C ILE A 372 -21.11 -15.29 -12.50
N ALA A 373 -20.65 -14.50 -11.55
CA ALA A 373 -21.01 -14.65 -10.14
C ALA A 373 -22.51 -14.40 -9.91
N GLU A 374 -23.10 -13.42 -10.60
CA GLU A 374 -24.54 -13.12 -10.52
C GLU A 374 -25.40 -14.28 -11.07
N SER A 375 -24.93 -15.02 -12.07
CA SER A 375 -25.64 -16.18 -12.64
C SER A 375 -25.64 -17.41 -11.74
N ALA A 376 -24.73 -17.51 -10.78
CA ALA A 376 -24.61 -18.65 -9.88
C ALA A 376 -25.70 -18.64 -8.79
N PRO A 377 -26.14 -19.81 -8.29
CA PRO A 377 -27.05 -19.89 -7.15
C PRO A 377 -26.51 -19.15 -5.93
N VAL A 378 -27.39 -18.41 -5.26
CA VAL A 378 -27.01 -17.59 -4.09
C VAL A 378 -26.66 -18.48 -2.89
N ASP A 379 -27.41 -19.55 -2.68
CA ASP A 379 -27.16 -20.52 -1.60
C ASP A 379 -26.40 -21.73 -2.13
N THR A 380 -25.08 -21.69 -2.05
CA THR A 380 -24.18 -22.78 -2.38
C THR A 380 -23.43 -23.24 -1.14
N PRO A 381 -23.21 -24.55 -0.94
CA PRO A 381 -22.38 -25.06 0.17
C PRO A 381 -20.89 -24.90 -0.07
N LEU A 382 -20.49 -24.37 -1.23
CA LEU A 382 -19.11 -24.18 -1.64
C LEU A 382 -18.53 -22.93 -0.99
N PHE A 383 -17.32 -23.04 -0.45
CA PHE A 383 -16.52 -21.93 0.08
C PHE A 383 -15.11 -21.96 -0.49
N PHE A 384 -14.53 -20.79 -0.66
CA PHE A 384 -13.12 -20.61 -1.03
C PHE A 384 -12.39 -19.91 0.11
N ILE A 385 -11.21 -20.41 0.46
CA ILE A 385 -10.31 -19.80 1.46
C ILE A 385 -9.11 -19.22 0.72
N PRO A 386 -8.97 -17.88 0.64
CA PRO A 386 -7.91 -17.20 -0.12
C PRO A 386 -6.63 -17.08 0.73
N ALA A 387 -5.79 -18.11 0.75
CA ALA A 387 -4.63 -18.19 1.63
C ALA A 387 -3.38 -18.70 0.89
N PHE A 388 -3.04 -18.14 -0.28
CA PHE A 388 -1.81 -18.49 -0.98
C PHE A 388 -0.55 -18.08 -0.20
N GLY A 389 -0.61 -16.97 0.52
CA GLY A 389 0.43 -16.48 1.43
C GLY A 389 0.00 -16.53 2.89
N GLY A 390 -0.78 -17.53 3.30
CA GLY A 390 -1.38 -17.57 4.63
C GLY A 390 -2.56 -16.61 4.79
N ILE A 391 -3.03 -16.42 6.01
CA ILE A 391 -4.13 -15.52 6.37
C ILE A 391 -3.60 -14.40 7.26
N GLN A 392 -3.74 -13.15 6.83
CA GLN A 392 -3.31 -11.95 7.56
C GLN A 392 -4.41 -11.50 8.55
N THR A 393 -4.44 -10.20 8.85
CA THR A 393 -5.38 -9.58 9.83
C THR A 393 -6.82 -10.13 9.71
N PRO A 394 -7.47 -10.52 10.81
CA PRO A 394 -6.98 -10.54 12.19
C PRO A 394 -6.40 -11.89 12.66
N VAL A 395 -6.36 -12.88 11.79
CA VAL A 395 -6.00 -14.27 12.13
C VAL A 395 -4.48 -14.41 12.27
N ASN A 396 -3.73 -13.87 11.30
CA ASN A 396 -2.26 -13.86 11.25
C ASN A 396 -1.65 -15.29 11.36
N ASP A 397 -2.05 -16.15 10.45
CA ASP A 397 -1.55 -17.52 10.29
C ASP A 397 -0.88 -17.68 8.93
N ASP A 398 0.46 -17.76 8.94
CA ASP A 398 1.29 -17.92 7.75
C ASP A 398 1.28 -19.38 7.23
N ASN A 399 0.76 -20.33 8.01
CA ASN A 399 0.67 -21.76 7.69
C ASN A 399 -0.73 -22.18 7.20
N ALA A 400 -1.67 -21.23 7.08
CA ALA A 400 -2.98 -21.51 6.53
C ALA A 400 -2.92 -21.89 5.05
N CYS A 401 -3.73 -22.86 4.60
CA CYS A 401 -3.78 -23.25 3.19
C CYS A 401 -4.93 -22.61 2.42
N CYS A 402 -4.70 -22.38 1.12
CA CYS A 402 -5.74 -22.04 0.17
C CYS A 402 -6.57 -23.30 -0.16
N ALA A 403 -7.91 -23.20 -0.14
CA ALA A 403 -8.77 -24.36 -0.37
C ALA A 403 -10.15 -24.02 -0.93
N PHE A 404 -10.71 -24.93 -1.74
CA PHE A 404 -12.14 -25.04 -1.97
C PHE A 404 -12.73 -26.10 -1.03
N ILE A 405 -13.75 -25.74 -0.25
CA ILE A 405 -14.42 -26.62 0.71
C ILE A 405 -15.90 -26.74 0.34
N GLY A 406 -16.43 -27.98 0.27
CA GLY A 406 -17.82 -28.24 -0.06
C GLY A 406 -18.07 -28.48 -1.56
N LEU A 407 -17.06 -28.92 -2.31
CA LEU A 407 -17.22 -29.36 -3.71
C LEU A 407 -18.19 -30.53 -3.79
N ARG A 408 -19.01 -30.53 -4.84
CA ARG A 408 -20.00 -31.56 -5.17
C ARG A 408 -19.94 -31.89 -6.67
N PRO A 409 -20.49 -33.03 -7.12
CA PRO A 409 -20.52 -33.38 -8.54
C PRO A 409 -21.26 -32.37 -9.43
N ASP A 410 -22.16 -31.57 -8.87
CA ASP A 410 -22.93 -30.51 -9.53
C ASP A 410 -22.31 -29.13 -9.41
N THR A 411 -21.11 -29.01 -8.83
CA THR A 411 -20.38 -27.74 -8.71
C THR A 411 -20.01 -27.21 -10.10
N THR A 412 -20.43 -25.99 -10.40
CA THR A 412 -20.17 -25.32 -11.67
C THR A 412 -19.06 -24.28 -11.57
N LYS A 413 -18.47 -23.89 -12.72
CA LYS A 413 -17.51 -22.78 -12.78
C LYS A 413 -18.08 -21.47 -12.20
N ALA A 414 -19.35 -21.18 -12.48
CA ALA A 414 -20.02 -19.98 -11.96
C ALA A 414 -20.08 -19.97 -10.42
N MET A 415 -20.36 -21.13 -9.80
CA MET A 415 -20.32 -21.27 -8.35
C MET A 415 -18.91 -21.05 -7.79
N MET A 416 -17.88 -21.54 -8.47
CA MET A 416 -16.47 -21.31 -8.07
C MET A 416 -16.10 -19.84 -8.16
N VAL A 417 -16.42 -19.17 -9.26
CA VAL A 417 -16.14 -17.72 -9.44
C VAL A 417 -16.86 -16.89 -8.37
N ARG A 418 -18.14 -17.20 -8.11
CA ARG A 418 -18.91 -16.53 -7.07
C ARG A 418 -18.27 -16.66 -5.69
N THR A 419 -17.87 -17.86 -5.29
CA THR A 419 -17.29 -18.11 -3.96
C THR A 419 -15.89 -17.48 -3.82
N ILE A 420 -15.13 -17.36 -4.90
CA ILE A 420 -13.87 -16.59 -4.91
C ILE A 420 -14.17 -15.12 -4.59
N LEU A 421 -15.10 -14.48 -5.29
CA LEU A 421 -15.45 -13.07 -5.04
C LEU A 421 -16.07 -12.87 -3.65
N GLU A 422 -16.95 -13.77 -3.21
CA GLU A 422 -17.52 -13.71 -1.86
C GLU A 422 -16.44 -13.87 -0.77
N SER A 423 -15.40 -14.67 -1.00
CA SER A 423 -14.31 -14.86 -0.04
C SER A 423 -13.51 -13.57 0.18
N ILE A 424 -13.29 -12.78 -0.87
CA ILE A 424 -12.67 -11.45 -0.77
C ILE A 424 -13.54 -10.54 0.09
N ALA A 425 -14.87 -10.51 -0.14
CA ALA A 425 -15.79 -9.73 0.69
C ALA A 425 -15.81 -10.22 2.15
N PHE A 426 -15.73 -11.52 2.40
CA PHE A 426 -15.67 -12.11 3.75
C PHE A 426 -14.40 -11.72 4.49
N ARG A 427 -13.25 -11.66 3.80
CA ARG A 427 -12.01 -11.15 4.39
C ARG A 427 -12.14 -9.68 4.80
N ILE A 428 -12.72 -8.83 3.94
CA ILE A 428 -13.00 -7.42 4.27
C ILE A 428 -13.92 -7.33 5.48
N TYR A 429 -15.00 -8.14 5.53
CA TYR A 429 -15.93 -8.15 6.65
C TYR A 429 -15.27 -8.61 7.96
N GLN A 430 -14.42 -9.62 7.91
CA GLN A 430 -13.66 -10.12 9.05
C GLN A 430 -12.76 -9.02 9.65
N ILE A 431 -12.04 -8.29 8.81
CA ILE A 431 -11.22 -7.15 9.21
C ILE A 431 -12.12 -6.05 9.80
N TRP A 432 -13.20 -5.68 9.10
CA TRP A 432 -14.15 -4.65 9.55
C TRP A 432 -14.75 -4.92 10.91
N THR A 433 -15.08 -6.19 11.20
CA THR A 433 -15.63 -6.58 12.49
C THR A 433 -14.65 -6.24 13.62
N LYS A 434 -13.34 -6.43 13.42
CA LYS A 434 -12.32 -6.07 14.40
C LYS A 434 -12.16 -4.57 14.58
N PHE A 435 -12.27 -3.79 13.52
CA PHE A 435 -12.30 -2.33 13.66
C PHE A 435 -13.46 -1.87 14.54
N LYS A 436 -14.66 -2.42 14.33
CA LYS A 436 -15.84 -2.07 15.14
C LYS A 436 -15.74 -2.54 16.61
N GLU A 437 -15.05 -3.64 16.86
CA GLU A 437 -14.83 -4.13 18.23
C GLU A 437 -13.83 -3.27 19.00
N GLU A 438 -12.82 -2.71 18.32
CA GLU A 438 -11.70 -2.02 18.97
C GLU A 438 -11.81 -0.50 18.95
N MET A 439 -12.60 0.07 18.04
CA MET A 439 -12.67 1.52 17.80
C MET A 439 -14.11 2.01 17.90
N ASP A 440 -14.28 3.13 18.57
CA ASP A 440 -15.50 3.91 18.42
C ASP A 440 -15.42 4.72 17.12
N LEU A 441 -16.05 4.20 16.08
CA LEU A 441 -16.06 4.80 14.75
C LEU A 441 -17.14 5.89 14.59
N GLY A 442 -18.02 6.06 15.60
CA GLY A 442 -19.18 6.94 15.48
C GLY A 442 -20.08 6.54 14.29
N ALA A 443 -20.68 7.53 13.66
CA ALA A 443 -21.40 7.34 12.41
C ALA A 443 -20.40 7.25 11.26
N VAL A 444 -20.17 6.04 10.74
CA VAL A 444 -19.38 5.85 9.52
C VAL A 444 -20.19 6.34 8.33
N PRO A 445 -19.73 7.37 7.61
CA PRO A 445 -20.57 7.98 6.57
C PRO A 445 -20.68 7.04 5.36
N THR A 446 -19.72 7.03 4.50
CA THR A 446 -19.67 6.21 3.30
C THR A 446 -18.27 5.62 3.18
N ILE A 447 -18.20 4.33 2.93
CA ILE A 447 -16.92 3.67 2.71
C ILE A 447 -16.48 3.93 1.27
N ARG A 448 -15.28 4.46 1.07
CA ARG A 448 -14.72 4.67 -0.24
C ARG A 448 -13.91 3.47 -0.72
N CYS A 449 -14.10 3.09 -1.98
CA CYS A 449 -13.47 1.93 -2.59
C CYS A 449 -12.66 2.31 -3.82
N CYS A 450 -11.44 1.77 -3.94
CA CYS A 450 -10.53 2.02 -5.06
C CYS A 450 -9.73 0.75 -5.43
N GLY A 451 -8.89 0.86 -6.48
CA GLY A 451 -8.07 -0.22 -7.01
C GLY A 451 -8.75 -1.00 -8.13
N GLY A 452 -7.96 -1.65 -8.98
CA GLY A 452 -8.45 -2.27 -10.22
C GLY A 452 -9.57 -3.31 -10.03
N VAL A 453 -9.52 -4.09 -8.94
CA VAL A 453 -10.54 -5.12 -8.64
C VAL A 453 -11.86 -4.48 -8.18
N SER A 454 -11.87 -3.21 -7.73
CA SER A 454 -13.10 -2.49 -7.39
C SER A 454 -14.03 -2.22 -8.59
N LYS A 455 -13.53 -2.40 -9.84
CA LYS A 455 -14.37 -2.39 -11.05
C LYS A 455 -15.46 -3.46 -11.01
N ASN A 456 -15.26 -4.53 -10.27
CA ASN A 456 -16.23 -5.61 -10.12
C ASN A 456 -17.45 -5.14 -9.29
N ASN A 457 -18.59 -4.97 -9.97
CA ASN A 457 -19.81 -4.48 -9.34
C ASN A 457 -20.40 -5.49 -8.35
N PHE A 458 -20.34 -6.79 -8.64
CA PHE A 458 -20.80 -7.84 -7.74
C PHE A 458 -20.04 -7.80 -6.42
N LEU A 459 -18.72 -7.64 -6.47
CA LEU A 459 -17.88 -7.57 -5.28
C LEU A 459 -18.20 -6.33 -4.44
N CYS A 460 -18.27 -5.14 -5.05
CA CYS A 460 -18.60 -3.89 -4.33
C CYS A 460 -20.01 -3.95 -3.71
N GLN A 461 -20.99 -4.51 -4.42
CA GLN A 461 -22.35 -4.70 -3.90
C GLN A 461 -22.39 -5.71 -2.75
N THR A 462 -21.61 -6.80 -2.86
CA THR A 462 -21.48 -7.81 -1.80
C THR A 462 -20.85 -7.22 -0.54
N ILE A 463 -19.78 -6.44 -0.69
CA ILE A 463 -19.13 -5.71 0.42
C ILE A 463 -20.13 -4.76 1.07
N SER A 464 -20.81 -3.90 0.30
CA SER A 464 -21.80 -2.96 0.82
C SER A 464 -22.90 -3.67 1.62
N SER A 465 -23.45 -4.75 1.06
CA SER A 465 -24.52 -5.52 1.71
C SER A 465 -24.02 -6.21 2.98
N LEU A 466 -22.80 -6.77 2.96
CA LEU A 466 -22.22 -7.48 4.10
C LEU A 466 -21.87 -6.54 5.26
N LEU A 467 -21.25 -5.40 4.96
CA LEU A 467 -20.92 -4.35 5.95
C LEU A 467 -22.18 -3.64 6.47
N HIS A 468 -23.27 -3.69 5.72
CA HIS A 468 -24.50 -2.92 5.92
C HIS A 468 -24.27 -1.42 5.93
N LEU A 469 -23.37 -0.95 5.04
CA LEU A 469 -22.98 0.44 4.86
C LEU A 469 -22.89 0.78 3.36
N PRO A 470 -23.15 2.03 2.97
CA PRO A 470 -22.92 2.44 1.58
C PRO A 470 -21.42 2.34 1.23
N VAL A 471 -21.14 1.81 0.03
CA VAL A 471 -19.79 1.75 -0.53
C VAL A 471 -19.79 2.57 -1.82
N GLU A 472 -18.90 3.54 -1.91
CA GLU A 472 -18.75 4.44 -3.03
C GLU A 472 -17.42 4.17 -3.73
N ARG A 473 -17.49 3.76 -4.99
CA ARG A 473 -16.29 3.63 -5.81
C ARG A 473 -15.91 5.01 -6.33
N VAL A 474 -14.67 5.44 -6.07
CA VAL A 474 -14.16 6.71 -6.58
C VAL A 474 -14.02 6.67 -8.10
N GLU A 475 -14.11 7.81 -8.77
CA GLU A 475 -13.71 7.92 -10.17
C GLU A 475 -12.21 7.70 -10.32
N GLU A 476 -11.80 7.19 -11.46
CA GLU A 476 -10.39 6.86 -11.73
C GLU A 476 -9.77 5.97 -10.65
N GLU A 477 -10.52 4.97 -10.18
CA GLU A 477 -10.19 4.10 -9.05
C GLU A 477 -8.78 3.48 -9.12
N SER A 478 -8.24 3.29 -10.33
CA SER A 478 -6.90 2.74 -10.57
C SER A 478 -5.79 3.78 -10.41
N PHE A 479 -6.13 5.07 -10.33
CA PHE A 479 -5.20 6.20 -10.19
C PHE A 479 -5.25 6.87 -8.82
N SER A 480 -6.00 6.30 -7.87
CA SER A 480 -6.22 6.92 -6.55
C SER A 480 -4.92 7.24 -5.80
N ALA A 481 -3.88 6.39 -5.91
CA ALA A 481 -2.58 6.65 -5.30
C ALA A 481 -1.86 7.83 -5.97
N ALA A 482 -1.78 7.84 -7.30
CA ALA A 482 -1.20 8.96 -8.04
C ALA A 482 -1.96 10.27 -7.75
N LYS A 483 -3.30 10.23 -7.72
CA LYS A 483 -4.14 11.40 -7.39
C LYS A 483 -3.86 11.91 -5.98
N GLY A 484 -3.71 11.03 -5.00
CA GLY A 484 -3.38 11.44 -3.63
C GLY A 484 -1.99 12.09 -3.53
N ALA A 485 -1.00 11.54 -4.21
CA ALA A 485 0.33 12.14 -4.31
C ALA A 485 0.28 13.50 -5.03
N ALA A 486 -0.56 13.64 -6.07
CA ALA A 486 -0.76 14.91 -6.78
C ALA A 486 -1.41 15.95 -5.88
N LEU A 487 -2.48 15.60 -5.18
CA LEU A 487 -3.19 16.50 -4.27
C LEU A 487 -2.26 17.04 -3.18
N LEU A 488 -1.45 16.18 -2.56
CA LEU A 488 -0.49 16.58 -1.53
C LEU A 488 0.65 17.42 -2.08
N ALA A 489 1.16 17.10 -3.29
CA ALA A 489 2.19 17.92 -3.93
C ALA A 489 1.67 19.28 -4.34
N GLY A 490 0.44 19.37 -4.85
CA GLY A 490 -0.22 20.63 -5.17
C GLY A 490 -0.51 21.50 -3.95
N LEU A 491 -0.84 20.89 -2.78
CA LEU A 491 -0.89 21.61 -1.50
C LEU A 491 0.45 22.25 -1.17
N SER A 492 1.56 21.53 -1.33
CA SER A 492 2.92 22.06 -1.08
C SER A 492 3.32 23.15 -2.07
N ALA A 493 2.76 23.12 -3.27
CA ALA A 493 2.95 24.15 -4.29
C ALA A 493 2.00 25.37 -4.13
N GLY A 494 1.04 25.31 -3.19
CA GLY A 494 0.03 26.35 -3.01
C GLY A 494 -0.99 26.44 -4.15
N MET A 495 -1.17 25.36 -4.93
CA MET A 495 -2.15 25.30 -6.03
C MET A 495 -3.59 25.28 -5.52
N TRP A 496 -3.80 24.68 -4.35
CA TRP A 496 -5.06 24.62 -3.63
C TRP A 496 -4.82 24.54 -2.11
N LYS A 497 -5.88 24.72 -1.35
CA LYS A 497 -5.88 24.61 0.11
C LYS A 497 -6.49 23.30 0.58
N MET A 498 -6.24 22.93 1.84
CA MET A 498 -6.73 21.67 2.41
C MET A 498 -8.26 21.56 2.42
N ASP A 499 -8.98 22.65 2.56
CA ASP A 499 -10.45 22.73 2.53
C ASP A 499 -11.04 22.61 1.12
N GLU A 500 -10.27 22.91 0.08
CA GLU A 500 -10.69 22.78 -1.33
C GLU A 500 -10.55 21.34 -1.86
N ILE A 501 -9.82 20.46 -1.15
CA ILE A 501 -9.52 19.08 -1.63
C ILE A 501 -10.78 18.24 -1.82
N ASP A 502 -11.83 18.43 -0.99
CA ASP A 502 -13.07 17.64 -1.11
C ASP A 502 -13.75 17.87 -2.48
N ASP A 503 -13.64 19.08 -3.03
CA ASP A 503 -14.20 19.44 -4.34
C ASP A 503 -13.40 18.86 -5.53
N LEU A 504 -12.13 18.52 -5.30
CA LEU A 504 -11.24 17.94 -6.30
C LEU A 504 -11.35 16.41 -6.37
N VAL A 505 -11.94 15.77 -5.37
CA VAL A 505 -12.12 14.32 -5.34
C VAL A 505 -13.49 13.96 -5.89
N LYS A 506 -13.50 13.39 -7.10
CA LYS A 506 -14.73 12.94 -7.75
C LYS A 506 -15.08 11.53 -7.30
N THR A 507 -16.35 11.31 -7.01
CA THR A 507 -16.91 10.02 -6.66
C THR A 507 -17.77 9.49 -7.80
N GLY A 508 -17.75 8.17 -7.98
CA GLY A 508 -18.43 7.50 -9.08
C GLY A 508 -19.66 6.72 -8.58
N LYS A 509 -19.62 5.40 -8.74
CA LYS A 509 -20.77 4.54 -8.46
C LYS A 509 -20.96 4.27 -6.96
N LEU A 510 -22.16 4.59 -6.45
CA LEU A 510 -22.60 4.25 -5.09
C LEU A 510 -23.30 2.88 -5.08
N PHE A 511 -22.89 2.02 -4.16
CA PHE A 511 -23.52 0.73 -3.85
C PHE A 511 -24.21 0.83 -2.50
N THR A 512 -25.53 0.69 -2.49
CA THR A 512 -26.33 0.73 -1.26
C THR A 512 -26.56 -0.67 -0.70
N PRO A 513 -26.56 -0.83 0.63
CA PRO A 513 -26.71 -2.15 1.25
C PRO A 513 -28.11 -2.75 0.98
N ASN A 514 -28.16 -4.03 0.66
CA ASN A 514 -29.39 -4.79 0.53
C ASN A 514 -29.64 -5.60 1.81
N ALA A 515 -30.74 -5.30 2.51
CA ALA A 515 -31.05 -5.93 3.81
C ALA A 515 -31.31 -7.45 3.73
N VAL A 516 -31.86 -7.95 2.63
CA VAL A 516 -32.08 -9.38 2.43
C VAL A 516 -30.76 -10.08 2.20
N ALA A 517 -29.94 -9.54 1.29
CA ALA A 517 -28.59 -10.03 1.03
C ALA A 517 -27.72 -10.00 2.29
N HIS A 518 -27.82 -8.93 3.11
CA HIS A 518 -27.09 -8.84 4.38
C HIS A 518 -27.34 -10.05 5.29
N LYS A 519 -28.61 -10.38 5.54
CA LYS A 519 -28.96 -11.53 6.41
C LYS A 519 -28.40 -12.85 5.87
N LEU A 520 -28.47 -13.06 4.56
CA LEU A 520 -27.98 -14.26 3.91
C LEU A 520 -26.45 -14.35 3.95
N LEU A 521 -25.77 -13.27 3.57
CA LEU A 521 -24.31 -13.19 3.56
C LEU A 521 -23.71 -13.37 4.97
N LYS A 522 -24.35 -12.82 6.01
CA LYS A 522 -23.92 -13.08 7.39
C LYS A 522 -24.01 -14.55 7.79
N LYS A 523 -25.06 -15.25 7.38
CA LYS A 523 -25.16 -16.71 7.62
C LYS A 523 -24.08 -17.48 6.85
N LYS A 524 -23.80 -17.07 5.61
CA LYS A 524 -22.71 -17.67 4.81
C LYS A 524 -21.34 -17.37 5.44
N PHE A 525 -21.12 -16.17 5.94
CA PHE A 525 -19.87 -15.77 6.59
C PHE A 525 -19.57 -16.65 7.80
N ILE A 526 -20.54 -16.93 8.67
CA ILE A 526 -20.34 -17.82 9.83
C ILE A 526 -19.89 -19.23 9.39
N LYS A 527 -20.49 -19.76 8.31
CA LYS A 527 -20.08 -21.05 7.74
C LYS A 527 -18.70 -20.98 7.10
N TRP A 528 -18.39 -19.86 6.44
CA TRP A 528 -17.08 -19.61 5.85
C TRP A 528 -15.99 -19.52 6.93
N GLU A 529 -16.24 -18.87 8.07
CA GLU A 529 -15.31 -18.86 9.21
C GLU A 529 -15.08 -20.28 9.74
N SER A 530 -16.13 -21.11 9.84
CA SER A 530 -15.97 -22.53 10.18
C SER A 530 -15.13 -23.31 9.16
N ALA A 531 -15.21 -22.97 7.87
CA ALA A 531 -14.39 -23.56 6.83
C ALA A 531 -12.94 -23.09 6.95
N LEU A 532 -12.72 -21.78 7.20
CA LEU A 532 -11.40 -21.20 7.44
C LEU A 532 -10.67 -21.89 8.59
N GLN A 533 -11.34 -22.16 9.71
CA GLN A 533 -10.74 -22.87 10.86
C GLN A 533 -10.14 -24.23 10.50
N ARG A 534 -10.62 -24.89 9.45
CA ARG A 534 -10.10 -26.19 8.96
C ARG A 534 -8.84 -26.05 8.09
N CYS A 535 -8.54 -24.83 7.66
CA CYS A 535 -7.40 -24.51 6.81
C CYS A 535 -6.24 -23.87 7.58
N LEU A 536 -6.44 -23.54 8.87
CA LEU A 536 -5.40 -22.96 9.71
C LEU A 536 -4.37 -24.01 10.12
N ASN A 537 -3.12 -23.58 10.29
CA ASN A 537 -1.97 -24.44 10.66
C ASN A 537 -1.84 -25.69 9.77
N PHE A 538 -2.15 -25.57 8.48
CA PHE A 538 -2.13 -26.71 7.57
C PHE A 538 -0.71 -27.11 7.18
N TYR A 539 0.22 -26.15 7.02
CA TYR A 539 1.61 -26.34 6.64
C TYR A 539 2.51 -26.33 7.90
N GLU A 540 2.20 -27.16 8.89
CA GLU A 540 3.04 -27.31 10.09
C GLU A 540 4.34 -28.05 9.80
#